data_c7ebd4b4ec25625ce3db2635d54f93df
#
_entry.id   c7ebd4b4ec25625ce3db2635d54f93df
#
_cell.length_a   1.000
_cell.length_b   1.000
_cell.length_c   1.000
_cell.angle_alpha   90.00
_cell.angle_beta   90.00
_cell.angle_gamma   90.00
#
_symmetry.space_group_name_H-M   'P 1'
#
loop_
_entity.id
_entity.type
_entity.pdbx_description
1 polymer ?
#
loop_
_entity_poly.entity_id
_entity_poly.type
_entity_poly.pdbx_seq_one_letter_code
_entity_poly.pdbx_strand_id
1 'polypeptide(L)'
;MMRNVVKLHAMLGVVLGALVALPAAAQDAYPSRAIRFVVPFAAGGPSDIVARVLAPRMAATLGQPVVVDNRAGAGGVTGVDLVAKAAPDGYTFGIGSAGALAVSPNLARGTPYDPLRDLAPITLAVLVPEPVVVPAASPFRTIQELAAGARARPGALNFGSTGPGSMPHLAAEQLRAAAGIDIVQVSYNSGGQLATAILRDEVQLGFADLPVLLPQIQAGALRALAVGTPQRLSWLPDVPTMAEAGLPAVDASNWHGLVAPARMPQGPLDALRRAAIAALQDAEVRRLLDAQGAIPGGNSSEEFGAFLRSENQKWGEVIRRNNISAD
;
A
#
# COMPACT_ATOMS: atom_id res chain seq x y z
N MET A 1 35.63 -54.53 54.12
CA MET A 1 35.23 -53.11 54.02
C MET A 1 35.32 -52.57 52.61
N MET A 2 36.16 -53.04 51.68
CA MET A 2 36.36 -52.55 50.34
C MET A 2 35.25 -52.90 49.30
N ARG A 3 34.45 -53.95 49.48
CA ARG A 3 33.42 -54.39 48.51
C ARG A 3 32.16 -53.53 48.49
N ASN A 4 31.89 -52.78 49.56
CA ASN A 4 30.68 -51.90 49.61
C ASN A 4 30.91 -50.54 49.05
N VAL A 5 32.15 -50.05 48.95
CA VAL A 5 32.49 -48.74 48.37
C VAL A 5 32.40 -48.79 46.85
N VAL A 6 32.77 -49.91 46.22
CA VAL A 6 32.68 -50.04 44.72
C VAL A 6 31.22 -50.11 44.23
N LYS A 7 30.29 -50.67 45.00
CA LYS A 7 28.88 -50.74 44.67
C LYS A 7 28.19 -49.38 44.79
N LEU A 8 28.63 -48.52 45.67
CA LEU A 8 28.07 -47.18 45.88
C LEU A 8 28.46 -46.21 44.71
N HIS A 9 29.69 -46.33 44.20
CA HIS A 9 30.14 -45.51 43.05
C HIS A 9 29.51 -45.96 41.71
N ALA A 10 29.23 -47.26 41.55
CA ALA A 10 28.54 -47.78 40.37
C ALA A 10 27.06 -47.33 40.33
N MET A 11 26.39 -47.21 41.48
CA MET A 11 25.02 -46.73 41.58
C MET A 11 24.91 -45.18 41.32
N LEU A 12 25.91 -44.41 41.77
CA LEU A 12 25.94 -42.94 41.56
C LEU A 12 26.22 -42.56 40.12
N GLY A 13 27.01 -43.39 39.39
CA GLY A 13 27.29 -43.16 37.95
C GLY A 13 26.08 -43.39 37.04
N VAL A 14 25.16 -44.30 37.40
CA VAL A 14 23.95 -44.60 36.62
C VAL A 14 22.87 -43.52 36.80
N VAL A 15 22.80 -42.87 37.96
CA VAL A 15 21.84 -41.77 38.23
C VAL A 15 22.28 -40.46 37.55
N LEU A 16 23.59 -40.24 37.39
CA LEU A 16 24.10 -39.01 36.73
C LEU A 16 24.00 -39.06 35.17
N GLY A 17 23.88 -40.25 34.58
CA GLY A 17 23.75 -40.45 33.14
C GLY A 17 22.30 -40.29 32.61
N ALA A 18 21.29 -40.29 33.48
CA ALA A 18 19.88 -40.21 33.09
C ALA A 18 19.30 -38.78 33.01
N LEU A 19 20.12 -37.76 33.33
CA LEU A 19 19.63 -36.36 33.41
C LEU A 19 19.91 -35.48 32.18
N VAL A 20 20.31 -36.03 31.03
CA VAL A 20 20.68 -35.19 29.87
C VAL A 20 20.02 -35.68 28.57
N ALA A 21 18.77 -36.03 28.63
CA ALA A 21 17.94 -36.09 27.42
C ALA A 21 16.66 -35.27 27.66
N LEU A 22 16.83 -33.95 27.88
CA LEU A 22 15.75 -33.04 27.56
C LEU A 22 15.56 -33.16 26.04
N PRO A 23 14.37 -33.57 25.55
CA PRO A 23 14.10 -33.46 24.13
C PRO A 23 14.30 -31.97 23.80
N ALA A 24 15.25 -31.67 22.91
CA ALA A 24 15.26 -30.40 22.24
C ALA A 24 13.85 -30.28 21.65
N ALA A 25 13.04 -29.41 22.22
CA ALA A 25 11.75 -29.08 21.63
C ALA A 25 12.08 -28.72 20.18
N ALA A 26 11.73 -29.60 19.23
CA ALA A 26 11.81 -29.30 17.84
C ALA A 26 10.98 -28.03 17.71
N GLN A 27 11.64 -26.89 17.48
CA GLN A 27 10.94 -25.67 17.12
C GLN A 27 10.17 -26.05 15.89
N ASP A 28 8.82 -26.13 16.01
CA ASP A 28 7.95 -26.41 14.88
C ASP A 28 8.39 -25.53 13.73
N ALA A 29 8.74 -26.16 12.61
CA ALA A 29 9.25 -25.43 11.46
C ALA A 29 8.21 -24.39 11.05
N TYR A 30 8.59 -23.11 11.10
CA TYR A 30 7.70 -22.04 10.66
C TYR A 30 7.53 -22.08 9.13
N PRO A 31 6.27 -21.91 8.63
CA PRO A 31 5.01 -21.90 9.36
C PRO A 31 4.43 -23.31 9.57
N SER A 32 3.80 -23.56 10.75
CA SER A 32 3.14 -24.83 11.08
C SER A 32 1.59 -24.74 11.03
N ARG A 33 1.04 -23.56 10.80
CA ARG A 33 -0.41 -23.30 10.72
C ARG A 33 -0.73 -22.17 9.77
N ALA A 34 -2.02 -21.94 9.49
CA ALA A 34 -2.48 -20.87 8.62
C ALA A 34 -2.00 -19.49 9.08
N ILE A 35 -1.66 -18.65 8.10
CA ILE A 35 -1.17 -17.28 8.28
C ILE A 35 -2.28 -16.30 7.91
N ARG A 36 -2.51 -15.32 8.76
CA ARG A 36 -3.51 -14.27 8.58
C ARG A 36 -2.92 -13.12 7.77
N PHE A 37 -3.57 -12.79 6.63
CA PHE A 37 -3.24 -11.65 5.79
C PHE A 37 -4.30 -10.55 5.97
N VAL A 38 -4.01 -9.54 6.77
CA VAL A 38 -4.93 -8.44 7.09
C VAL A 38 -5.00 -7.46 5.91
N VAL A 39 -6.23 -7.19 5.45
CA VAL A 39 -6.55 -6.19 4.44
C VAL A 39 -7.36 -5.07 5.09
N PRO A 40 -6.87 -3.81 5.10
CA PRO A 40 -7.48 -2.71 5.86
C PRO A 40 -8.68 -2.06 5.17
N PHE A 41 -9.28 -2.73 4.18
CA PHE A 41 -10.42 -2.24 3.40
C PHE A 41 -11.45 -3.35 3.20
N ALA A 42 -12.65 -2.94 2.75
CA ALA A 42 -13.72 -3.87 2.42
C ALA A 42 -13.31 -4.80 1.26
N ALA A 43 -13.91 -5.98 1.23
CA ALA A 43 -13.72 -6.94 0.15
C ALA A 43 -14.10 -6.33 -1.21
N GLY A 44 -13.36 -6.69 -2.27
CA GLY A 44 -13.53 -6.19 -3.63
C GLY A 44 -12.83 -4.85 -3.92
N GLY A 45 -12.23 -4.21 -2.91
CA GLY A 45 -11.41 -3.01 -3.12
C GLY A 45 -10.00 -3.34 -3.64
N PRO A 46 -9.23 -2.32 -4.10
CA PRO A 46 -7.91 -2.53 -4.70
C PRO A 46 -6.94 -3.35 -3.83
N SER A 47 -6.84 -3.05 -2.54
CA SER A 47 -5.99 -3.81 -1.61
C SER A 47 -6.45 -5.28 -1.45
N ASP A 48 -7.76 -5.54 -1.47
CA ASP A 48 -8.32 -6.89 -1.35
C ASP A 48 -8.02 -7.72 -2.61
N ILE A 49 -8.15 -7.10 -3.79
CA ILE A 49 -7.79 -7.74 -5.06
C ILE A 49 -6.31 -8.13 -5.04
N VAL A 50 -5.42 -7.21 -4.69
CA VAL A 50 -3.98 -7.49 -4.57
C VAL A 50 -3.72 -8.64 -3.60
N ALA A 51 -4.32 -8.60 -2.40
CA ALA A 51 -4.14 -9.64 -1.40
C ALA A 51 -4.63 -11.01 -1.89
N ARG A 52 -5.79 -11.08 -2.56
CA ARG A 52 -6.35 -12.35 -3.09
C ARG A 52 -5.56 -12.89 -4.29
N VAL A 53 -4.89 -12.03 -5.05
CA VAL A 53 -3.98 -12.45 -6.12
C VAL A 53 -2.68 -13.02 -5.53
N LEU A 54 -2.13 -12.41 -4.47
CA LEU A 54 -0.88 -12.84 -3.84
C LEU A 54 -1.05 -14.07 -2.93
N ALA A 55 -2.13 -14.14 -2.15
CA ALA A 55 -2.31 -15.13 -1.09
C ALA A 55 -2.14 -16.60 -1.54
N PRO A 56 -2.71 -17.06 -2.67
CA PRO A 56 -2.54 -18.44 -3.13
C PRO A 56 -1.08 -18.79 -3.48
N ARG A 57 -0.34 -17.85 -4.08
CA ARG A 57 1.06 -18.04 -4.45
C ARG A 57 1.98 -18.01 -3.23
N MET A 58 1.70 -17.10 -2.29
CA MET A 58 2.40 -17.08 -1.01
C MET A 58 2.14 -18.37 -0.22
N ALA A 59 0.91 -18.88 -0.21
CA ALA A 59 0.57 -20.15 0.44
C ALA A 59 1.33 -21.33 -0.15
N ALA A 60 1.47 -21.39 -1.48
CA ALA A 60 2.25 -22.44 -2.16
C ALA A 60 3.73 -22.40 -1.74
N THR A 61 4.32 -21.22 -1.58
CA THR A 61 5.72 -21.05 -1.15
C THR A 61 5.91 -21.38 0.34
N LEU A 62 4.93 -21.01 1.19
CA LEU A 62 4.98 -21.18 2.64
C LEU A 62 4.56 -22.59 3.09
N GLY A 63 3.88 -23.36 2.24
CA GLY A 63 3.35 -24.68 2.60
C GLY A 63 2.15 -24.63 3.57
N GLN A 64 1.61 -23.45 3.86
CA GLN A 64 0.47 -23.23 4.75
C GLN A 64 -0.52 -22.23 4.14
N PRO A 65 -1.82 -22.34 4.44
CA PRO A 65 -2.81 -21.40 3.95
C PRO A 65 -2.51 -19.96 4.36
N VAL A 66 -2.65 -19.02 3.43
CA VAL A 66 -2.63 -17.57 3.66
C VAL A 66 -4.06 -17.07 3.53
N VAL A 67 -4.66 -16.68 4.67
CA VAL A 67 -6.08 -16.35 4.78
C VAL A 67 -6.26 -14.83 4.79
N VAL A 68 -6.93 -14.31 3.78
CA VAL A 68 -7.27 -12.88 3.68
C VAL A 68 -8.37 -12.53 4.69
N ASP A 69 -8.11 -11.51 5.51
CA ASP A 69 -8.99 -11.05 6.57
C ASP A 69 -9.21 -9.52 6.43
N ASN A 70 -10.39 -9.13 5.97
CA ASN A 70 -10.75 -7.73 5.73
C ASN A 70 -11.12 -7.03 7.05
N ARG A 71 -10.38 -5.94 7.39
CA ARG A 71 -10.55 -5.11 8.59
C ARG A 71 -10.63 -3.64 8.21
N ALA A 72 -11.74 -3.27 7.59
CA ALA A 72 -11.97 -1.91 7.11
C ALA A 72 -12.16 -0.91 8.26
N GLY A 73 -11.77 0.33 8.04
CA GLY A 73 -12.04 1.47 8.93
C GLY A 73 -10.98 2.56 8.84
N ALA A 74 -11.42 3.80 9.03
CA ALA A 74 -10.59 5.01 9.12
C ALA A 74 -9.51 5.11 8.01
N GLY A 75 -9.90 4.94 6.74
CA GLY A 75 -8.95 5.04 5.63
C GLY A 75 -7.84 3.96 5.62
N GLY A 76 -8.08 2.81 6.28
CA GLY A 76 -7.11 1.72 6.42
C GLY A 76 -6.35 1.72 7.75
N VAL A 77 -6.45 2.77 8.55
CA VAL A 77 -5.76 2.89 9.84
C VAL A 77 -6.13 1.75 10.78
N THR A 78 -7.42 1.35 10.84
CA THR A 78 -7.90 0.27 11.72
C THR A 78 -7.20 -1.07 11.44
N GLY A 79 -7.08 -1.46 10.18
CA GLY A 79 -6.44 -2.73 9.82
C GLY A 79 -4.93 -2.71 10.00
N VAL A 80 -4.28 -1.58 9.71
CA VAL A 80 -2.82 -1.41 9.93
C VAL A 80 -2.50 -1.40 11.43
N ASP A 81 -3.32 -0.75 12.26
CA ASP A 81 -3.19 -0.78 13.73
C ASP A 81 -3.27 -2.21 14.29
N LEU A 82 -4.19 -3.02 13.75
CA LEU A 82 -4.28 -4.44 14.11
C LEU A 82 -2.98 -5.19 13.78
N VAL A 83 -2.38 -4.92 12.61
CA VAL A 83 -1.08 -5.52 12.26
C VAL A 83 0.02 -5.06 13.20
N ALA A 84 0.12 -3.76 13.48
CA ALA A 84 1.15 -3.20 14.36
C ALA A 84 1.11 -3.79 15.78
N LYS A 85 -0.09 -4.12 16.27
CA LYS A 85 -0.35 -4.68 17.61
C LYS A 85 -0.43 -6.20 17.65
N ALA A 86 -0.32 -6.88 16.51
CA ALA A 86 -0.38 -8.34 16.46
C ALA A 86 0.85 -8.99 17.16
N ALA A 87 0.69 -10.22 17.58
CA ALA A 87 1.82 -11.02 18.07
C ALA A 87 2.91 -11.12 16.99
N PRO A 88 4.19 -10.88 17.33
CA PRO A 88 5.27 -10.90 16.35
C PRO A 88 5.78 -12.33 16.09
N ASP A 89 4.86 -13.28 15.92
CA ASP A 89 5.14 -14.71 15.79
C ASP A 89 5.18 -15.19 14.32
N GLY A 90 4.97 -14.28 13.37
CA GLY A 90 4.94 -14.58 11.94
C GLY A 90 3.56 -14.94 11.39
N TYR A 91 2.56 -15.17 12.23
CA TYR A 91 1.24 -15.63 11.78
C TYR A 91 0.24 -14.52 11.48
N THR A 92 0.65 -13.27 11.59
CA THR A 92 -0.13 -12.11 11.14
C THR A 92 0.78 -11.12 10.43
N PHE A 93 0.41 -10.79 9.19
CA PHE A 93 0.97 -9.67 8.43
C PHE A 93 -0.17 -8.97 7.69
N GLY A 94 0.10 -7.85 7.05
CA GLY A 94 -0.94 -7.10 6.35
C GLY A 94 -0.43 -6.32 5.16
N ILE A 95 -1.39 -5.77 4.42
CA ILE A 95 -1.16 -4.78 3.38
C ILE A 95 -1.57 -3.41 3.91
N GLY A 96 -0.75 -2.38 3.67
CA GLY A 96 -1.08 -1.01 3.99
C GLY A 96 -1.02 -0.14 2.73
N SER A 97 -1.93 0.82 2.63
CA SER A 97 -1.91 1.83 1.55
C SER A 97 -1.01 3.02 1.90
N ALA A 98 -0.64 3.82 0.89
CA ALA A 98 0.01 5.11 1.07
C ALA A 98 -0.72 5.98 2.11
N GLY A 99 -2.06 6.01 2.05
CA GLY A 99 -2.90 6.73 3.01
C GLY A 99 -2.64 6.33 4.46
N ALA A 100 -2.68 5.04 4.77
CA ALA A 100 -2.50 4.55 6.14
C ALA A 100 -1.04 4.56 6.61
N LEU A 101 -0.07 4.37 5.70
CA LEU A 101 1.35 4.22 6.04
C LEU A 101 2.16 5.51 5.96
N ALA A 102 1.71 6.51 5.19
CA ALA A 102 2.50 7.73 4.97
C ALA A 102 1.70 9.03 5.11
N VAL A 103 0.39 9.04 4.84
CA VAL A 103 -0.44 10.24 4.91
C VAL A 103 -1.05 10.43 6.30
N SER A 104 -1.89 9.48 6.74
CA SER A 104 -2.61 9.58 8.02
C SER A 104 -1.70 9.78 9.24
N PRO A 105 -0.49 9.20 9.31
CA PRO A 105 0.44 9.48 10.41
C PRO A 105 0.87 10.95 10.51
N ASN A 106 0.81 11.69 9.41
CA ASN A 106 1.21 13.10 9.32
C ASN A 106 0.04 14.09 9.46
N LEU A 107 -1.21 13.61 9.49
CA LEU A 107 -2.38 14.45 9.73
C LEU A 107 -2.51 14.82 11.22
N ALA A 108 -3.24 15.88 11.52
CA ALA A 108 -3.36 16.42 12.89
C ALA A 108 -3.85 15.40 13.93
N ARG A 109 -4.71 14.45 13.54
CA ARG A 109 -5.17 13.36 14.43
C ARG A 109 -4.15 12.24 14.58
N GLY A 110 -3.20 12.13 13.63
CA GLY A 110 -2.23 11.03 13.58
C GLY A 110 -2.86 9.65 13.48
N THR A 111 -2.07 8.65 13.83
CA THR A 111 -2.49 7.23 13.88
C THR A 111 -2.13 6.63 15.24
N PRO A 112 -2.84 5.57 15.70
CA PRO A 112 -2.51 4.87 16.94
C PRO A 112 -1.23 4.02 16.87
N TYR A 113 -0.52 4.07 15.75
CA TYR A 113 0.78 3.45 15.49
C TYR A 113 1.72 4.44 14.78
N ASP A 114 3.00 4.19 14.87
CA ASP A 114 4.05 4.83 14.07
C ASP A 114 4.51 3.81 13.00
N PRO A 115 4.26 4.05 11.69
CA PRO A 115 4.59 3.09 10.65
C PRO A 115 6.09 2.79 10.54
N LEU A 116 6.96 3.71 10.95
CA LEU A 116 8.41 3.55 10.88
C LEU A 116 9.00 2.83 12.11
N ARG A 117 8.26 2.80 13.23
CA ARG A 117 8.68 2.18 14.49
C ARG A 117 7.96 0.85 14.76
N ASP A 118 6.65 0.80 14.51
CA ASP A 118 5.77 -0.27 14.98
C ASP A 118 5.55 -1.34 13.90
N LEU A 119 6.03 -1.09 12.65
CA LEU A 119 5.91 -2.02 11.54
C LEU A 119 7.28 -2.39 10.96
N ALA A 120 7.43 -3.65 10.57
CA ALA A 120 8.54 -4.15 9.76
C ALA A 120 8.13 -4.17 8.28
N PRO A 121 8.85 -3.49 7.38
CA PRO A 121 8.57 -3.52 5.96
C PRO A 121 8.91 -4.91 5.39
N ILE A 122 8.00 -5.48 4.60
CA ILE A 122 8.23 -6.73 3.86
C ILE A 122 8.68 -6.40 2.44
N THR A 123 7.80 -5.78 1.65
CA THR A 123 8.07 -5.33 0.28
C THR A 123 6.97 -4.38 -0.20
N LEU A 124 7.28 -3.52 -1.16
CA LEU A 124 6.26 -2.83 -1.95
C LEU A 124 5.51 -3.88 -2.77
N ALA A 125 4.19 -3.99 -2.58
CA ALA A 125 3.38 -4.94 -3.32
C ALA A 125 3.04 -4.42 -4.72
N VAL A 126 2.47 -3.22 -4.79
CA VAL A 126 2.08 -2.58 -6.05
C VAL A 126 2.20 -1.06 -5.97
N LEU A 127 2.46 -0.44 -7.12
CA LEU A 127 2.15 0.96 -7.41
C LEU A 127 0.83 1.01 -8.18
N VAL A 128 -0.05 1.94 -7.83
CA VAL A 128 -1.32 2.19 -8.50
C VAL A 128 -1.31 3.62 -9.03
N PRO A 129 -1.06 3.83 -10.31
CA PRO A 129 -1.04 5.16 -10.90
C PRO A 129 -2.38 5.88 -10.76
N GLU A 130 -2.35 7.18 -10.52
CA GLU A 130 -3.53 8.05 -10.50
C GLU A 130 -3.41 9.10 -11.61
N PRO A 131 -3.97 8.84 -12.80
CA PRO A 131 -4.05 9.87 -13.83
C PRO A 131 -4.97 11.02 -13.41
N VAL A 132 -4.63 12.24 -13.78
CA VAL A 132 -5.59 13.35 -13.80
C VAL A 132 -6.48 13.23 -15.03
N VAL A 133 -7.78 13.22 -14.81
CA VAL A 133 -8.77 13.07 -15.89
C VAL A 133 -9.77 14.21 -15.89
N VAL A 134 -10.35 14.44 -17.07
CA VAL A 134 -11.47 15.36 -17.32
C VAL A 134 -12.54 14.62 -18.14
N PRO A 135 -13.80 15.09 -18.18
CA PRO A 135 -14.79 14.59 -19.14
C PRO A 135 -14.27 14.70 -20.59
N ALA A 136 -14.63 13.76 -21.45
CA ALA A 136 -14.20 13.80 -22.86
C ALA A 136 -14.65 15.08 -23.58
N ALA A 137 -15.82 15.63 -23.20
CA ALA A 137 -16.37 16.89 -23.71
C ALA A 137 -15.67 18.14 -23.16
N SER A 138 -14.78 18.01 -22.17
CA SER A 138 -14.04 19.13 -21.61
C SER A 138 -13.28 19.90 -22.68
N PRO A 139 -13.24 21.24 -22.59
CA PRO A 139 -12.44 22.07 -23.49
C PRO A 139 -10.92 21.84 -23.30
N PHE A 140 -10.51 21.30 -22.15
CA PHE A 140 -9.12 21.07 -21.83
C PHE A 140 -8.61 19.76 -22.45
N ARG A 141 -7.57 19.86 -23.27
CA ARG A 141 -6.91 18.71 -23.92
C ARG A 141 -5.57 18.37 -23.33
N THR A 142 -4.98 19.31 -22.59
CA THR A 142 -3.68 19.19 -21.92
C THR A 142 -3.79 19.72 -20.49
N ILE A 143 -2.84 19.31 -19.63
CA ILE A 143 -2.76 19.83 -18.27
C ILE A 143 -2.41 21.32 -18.23
N GLN A 144 -1.71 21.82 -19.26
CA GLN A 144 -1.37 23.25 -19.41
C GLN A 144 -2.62 24.07 -19.72
N GLU A 145 -3.50 23.57 -20.61
CA GLU A 145 -4.79 24.24 -20.92
C GLU A 145 -5.69 24.26 -19.69
N LEU A 146 -5.77 23.16 -18.92
CA LEU A 146 -6.51 23.10 -17.67
C LEU A 146 -5.95 24.13 -16.66
N ALA A 147 -4.63 24.19 -16.49
CA ALA A 147 -4.01 25.15 -15.60
C ALA A 147 -4.22 26.60 -16.04
N ALA A 148 -4.17 26.89 -17.35
CA ALA A 148 -4.48 28.20 -17.88
C ALA A 148 -5.94 28.60 -17.66
N GLY A 149 -6.89 27.68 -17.91
CA GLY A 149 -8.30 27.87 -17.65
C GLY A 149 -8.64 28.13 -16.18
N ALA A 150 -7.99 27.38 -15.28
CA ALA A 150 -8.14 27.55 -13.84
C ALA A 150 -7.58 28.92 -13.36
N ARG A 151 -6.42 29.35 -13.87
CA ARG A 151 -5.88 30.69 -13.55
C ARG A 151 -6.74 31.84 -14.06
N ALA A 152 -7.37 31.67 -15.24
CA ALA A 152 -8.27 32.68 -15.81
C ALA A 152 -9.56 32.84 -14.99
N ARG A 153 -9.98 31.83 -14.25
CA ARG A 153 -11.21 31.82 -13.44
C ARG A 153 -10.95 31.12 -12.11
N PRO A 154 -10.26 31.78 -11.14
CA PRO A 154 -9.97 31.22 -9.83
C PRO A 154 -11.23 30.75 -9.11
N GLY A 155 -11.19 29.56 -8.50
CA GLY A 155 -12.29 28.96 -7.75
C GLY A 155 -13.46 28.44 -8.62
N ALA A 156 -13.40 28.56 -9.96
CA ALA A 156 -14.51 28.14 -10.84
C ALA A 156 -14.47 26.65 -11.22
N LEU A 157 -13.34 25.98 -11.07
CA LEU A 157 -13.22 24.55 -11.36
C LEU A 157 -13.26 23.75 -10.08
N ASN A 158 -14.09 22.71 -10.05
CA ASN A 158 -14.15 21.75 -8.97
C ASN A 158 -13.31 20.51 -9.32
N PHE A 159 -12.55 20.01 -8.34
CA PHE A 159 -11.92 18.71 -8.44
C PHE A 159 -12.56 17.71 -7.49
N GLY A 160 -12.71 16.48 -7.96
CA GLY A 160 -13.21 15.40 -7.14
C GLY A 160 -12.09 14.63 -6.45
N SER A 161 -12.34 14.20 -5.20
CA SER A 161 -11.47 13.32 -4.43
C SER A 161 -12.27 12.27 -3.66
N THR A 162 -11.57 11.31 -3.04
CA THR A 162 -12.20 10.32 -2.15
C THR A 162 -12.16 10.75 -0.67
N GLY A 163 -12.13 12.05 -0.44
CA GLY A 163 -12.16 12.68 0.88
C GLY A 163 -10.84 13.33 1.29
N PRO A 164 -10.87 14.16 2.35
CA PRO A 164 -9.68 14.82 2.88
C PRO A 164 -8.58 13.81 3.24
N GLY A 165 -7.33 14.12 2.87
CA GLY A 165 -6.17 13.26 3.12
C GLY A 165 -6.08 12.00 2.24
N SER A 166 -7.02 11.78 1.32
CA SER A 166 -6.90 10.71 0.32
C SER A 166 -5.83 11.03 -0.73
N MET A 167 -5.29 10.01 -1.40
CA MET A 167 -4.31 10.23 -2.47
C MET A 167 -4.85 11.11 -3.59
N PRO A 168 -6.10 10.95 -4.10
CA PRO A 168 -6.68 11.89 -5.06
C PRO A 168 -6.74 13.35 -4.57
N HIS A 169 -6.99 13.58 -3.28
CA HIS A 169 -6.95 14.92 -2.69
C HIS A 169 -5.53 15.49 -2.72
N LEU A 170 -4.56 14.71 -2.23
CA LEU A 170 -3.17 15.15 -2.15
C LEU A 170 -2.55 15.40 -3.52
N ALA A 171 -2.89 14.59 -4.53
CA ALA A 171 -2.48 14.78 -5.92
C ALA A 171 -3.01 16.11 -6.49
N ALA A 172 -4.28 16.41 -6.21
CA ALA A 172 -4.89 17.68 -6.62
C ALA A 172 -4.26 18.88 -5.90
N GLU A 173 -3.95 18.76 -4.62
CA GLU A 173 -3.25 19.80 -3.85
C GLU A 173 -1.81 20.04 -4.37
N GLN A 174 -1.10 18.98 -4.76
CA GLN A 174 0.19 19.13 -5.41
C GLN A 174 0.04 19.86 -6.77
N LEU A 175 -0.97 19.47 -7.57
CA LEU A 175 -1.26 20.15 -8.83
C LEU A 175 -1.59 21.63 -8.60
N ARG A 176 -2.45 21.93 -7.62
CA ARG A 176 -2.83 23.29 -7.24
C ARG A 176 -1.61 24.15 -6.90
N ALA A 177 -0.73 23.61 -6.07
CA ALA A 177 0.49 24.31 -5.66
C ALA A 177 1.50 24.46 -6.82
N ALA A 178 1.76 23.38 -7.57
CA ALA A 178 2.76 23.38 -8.65
C ALA A 178 2.34 24.22 -9.85
N ALA A 179 1.05 24.24 -10.19
CA ALA A 179 0.51 25.02 -11.31
C ALA A 179 0.09 26.44 -10.90
N GLY A 180 0.06 26.80 -9.63
CA GLY A 180 -0.42 28.10 -9.13
C GLY A 180 -1.87 28.36 -9.52
N ILE A 181 -2.77 27.39 -9.26
CA ILE A 181 -4.19 27.44 -9.62
C ILE A 181 -5.07 27.37 -8.38
N ASP A 182 -6.26 27.94 -8.46
CA ASP A 182 -7.29 27.84 -7.43
C ASP A 182 -8.43 26.97 -7.95
N ILE A 183 -8.61 25.78 -7.33
CA ILE A 183 -9.62 24.77 -7.64
C ILE A 183 -10.25 24.28 -6.34
N VAL A 184 -11.54 23.93 -6.35
CA VAL A 184 -12.34 23.63 -5.17
C VAL A 184 -12.57 22.13 -5.03
N GLN A 185 -12.33 21.58 -3.84
CA GLN A 185 -12.54 20.15 -3.56
C GLN A 185 -14.02 19.78 -3.41
N VAL A 186 -14.42 18.68 -4.03
CA VAL A 186 -15.67 17.96 -3.77
C VAL A 186 -15.35 16.52 -3.40
N SER A 187 -15.82 16.07 -2.23
CA SER A 187 -15.51 14.75 -1.69
C SER A 187 -16.59 13.72 -2.06
N TYR A 188 -16.13 12.51 -2.42
CA TYR A 188 -16.96 11.34 -2.71
C TYR A 188 -16.54 10.17 -1.84
N ASN A 189 -17.44 9.22 -1.61
CA ASN A 189 -17.17 8.08 -0.71
C ASN A 189 -16.35 6.96 -1.37
N SER A 190 -16.16 6.99 -2.69
CA SER A 190 -15.38 5.99 -3.43
C SER A 190 -14.88 6.51 -4.77
N GLY A 191 -13.84 5.85 -5.31
CA GLY A 191 -13.33 6.14 -6.66
C GLY A 191 -14.40 5.96 -7.76
N GLY A 192 -15.30 4.98 -7.62
CA GLY A 192 -16.38 4.76 -8.58
C GLY A 192 -17.43 5.90 -8.59
N GLN A 193 -17.78 6.45 -7.43
CA GLN A 193 -18.65 7.63 -7.34
C GLN A 193 -17.96 8.85 -7.94
N LEU A 194 -16.68 9.04 -7.63
CA LEU A 194 -15.85 10.10 -8.20
C LEU A 194 -15.79 9.98 -9.73
N ALA A 195 -15.51 8.82 -10.29
CA ALA A 195 -15.49 8.61 -11.73
C ALA A 195 -16.85 8.96 -12.38
N THR A 196 -17.97 8.58 -11.73
CA THR A 196 -19.31 8.91 -12.18
C THR A 196 -19.57 10.43 -12.17
N ALA A 197 -19.12 11.11 -11.12
CA ALA A 197 -19.27 12.58 -11.01
C ALA A 197 -18.46 13.32 -12.09
N ILE A 198 -17.25 12.85 -12.40
CA ILE A 198 -16.45 13.40 -13.51
C ILE A 198 -17.18 13.16 -14.85
N LEU A 199 -17.67 11.94 -15.09
CA LEU A 199 -18.42 11.62 -16.33
C LEU A 199 -19.65 12.51 -16.53
N ARG A 200 -20.30 12.97 -15.45
CA ARG A 200 -21.47 13.85 -15.48
C ARG A 200 -21.12 15.33 -15.44
N ASP A 201 -19.82 15.68 -15.46
CA ASP A 201 -19.33 17.05 -15.30
C ASP A 201 -19.81 17.76 -14.01
N GLU A 202 -20.13 16.96 -12.98
CA GLU A 202 -20.41 17.49 -11.63
C GLU A 202 -19.13 18.08 -11.00
N VAL A 203 -17.98 17.52 -11.36
CA VAL A 203 -16.64 18.07 -11.14
C VAL A 203 -15.85 18.03 -12.45
N GLN A 204 -15.05 19.06 -12.71
CA GLN A 204 -14.41 19.28 -14.01
C GLN A 204 -13.12 18.48 -14.18
N LEU A 205 -12.51 18.02 -13.06
CA LEU A 205 -11.34 17.16 -13.06
C LEU A 205 -11.32 16.29 -11.83
N GLY A 206 -10.48 15.27 -11.85
CA GLY A 206 -10.21 14.45 -10.68
C GLY A 206 -9.02 13.53 -10.88
N PHE A 207 -8.47 13.07 -9.77
CA PHE A 207 -7.51 11.97 -9.72
C PHE A 207 -8.22 10.76 -9.14
N ALA A 208 -7.93 9.58 -9.65
CA ALA A 208 -8.31 8.32 -9.02
C ALA A 208 -7.41 7.19 -9.50
N ASP A 209 -7.43 6.09 -8.77
CA ASP A 209 -6.70 4.86 -9.13
C ASP A 209 -7.01 4.44 -10.56
N LEU A 210 -5.98 4.15 -11.36
CA LEU A 210 -6.10 3.77 -12.77
C LEU A 210 -7.13 2.66 -13.03
N PRO A 211 -7.24 1.60 -12.22
CA PRO A 211 -8.24 0.55 -12.43
C PRO A 211 -9.68 1.07 -12.52
N VAL A 212 -9.98 2.13 -11.79
CA VAL A 212 -11.32 2.75 -11.79
C VAL A 212 -11.56 3.58 -13.05
N LEU A 213 -10.52 4.25 -13.55
CA LEU A 213 -10.62 5.20 -14.66
C LEU A 213 -10.34 4.57 -16.02
N LEU A 214 -9.51 3.52 -16.08
CA LEU A 214 -9.03 2.94 -17.32
C LEU A 214 -10.16 2.50 -18.29
N PRO A 215 -11.22 1.81 -17.84
CA PRO A 215 -12.32 1.45 -18.72
C PRO A 215 -12.99 2.67 -19.37
N GLN A 216 -13.14 3.77 -18.63
CA GLN A 216 -13.79 4.99 -19.11
C GLN A 216 -12.88 5.80 -20.06
N ILE A 217 -11.56 5.75 -19.81
CA ILE A 217 -10.56 6.36 -20.70
C ILE A 217 -10.52 5.59 -22.02
N GLN A 218 -10.47 4.26 -21.98
CA GLN A 218 -10.48 3.40 -23.17
C GLN A 218 -11.76 3.50 -23.97
N ALA A 219 -12.90 3.68 -23.30
CA ALA A 219 -14.18 3.97 -23.96
C ALA A 219 -14.29 5.38 -24.54
N GLY A 220 -13.28 6.26 -24.32
CA GLY A 220 -13.30 7.64 -24.77
C GLY A 220 -14.30 8.54 -24.02
N ALA A 221 -14.83 8.11 -22.88
CA ALA A 221 -15.75 8.88 -22.04
C ALA A 221 -15.02 9.86 -21.10
N LEU A 222 -13.81 9.50 -20.70
CA LEU A 222 -12.86 10.37 -19.97
C LEU A 222 -11.61 10.60 -20.81
N ARG A 223 -10.95 11.75 -20.60
CA ARG A 223 -9.63 12.06 -21.15
C ARG A 223 -8.63 12.18 -20.02
N ALA A 224 -7.56 11.37 -20.06
CA ALA A 224 -6.41 11.54 -19.21
C ALA A 224 -5.51 12.65 -19.76
N LEU A 225 -5.15 13.62 -18.92
CA LEU A 225 -4.31 14.75 -19.30
C LEU A 225 -2.84 14.51 -18.95
N ALA A 226 -2.58 13.82 -17.84
CA ALA A 226 -1.24 13.44 -17.42
C ALA A 226 -1.31 12.31 -16.39
N VAL A 227 -0.17 11.61 -16.20
CA VAL A 227 0.01 10.61 -15.14
C VAL A 227 1.11 11.06 -14.18
N GLY A 228 0.92 10.79 -12.86
CA GLY A 228 1.87 11.17 -11.80
C GLY A 228 3.06 10.23 -11.65
N THR A 229 3.20 9.23 -12.52
CA THR A 229 4.30 8.26 -12.48
C THR A 229 5.57 8.83 -13.13
N PRO A 230 6.79 8.34 -12.75
CA PRO A 230 8.05 8.77 -13.37
C PRO A 230 8.15 8.45 -14.87
N GLN A 231 7.41 7.43 -15.34
CA GLN A 231 7.38 7.00 -16.74
C GLN A 231 5.93 6.91 -17.22
N ARG A 232 5.73 7.04 -18.54
CA ARG A 232 4.41 6.81 -19.16
C ARG A 232 3.95 5.39 -18.91
N LEU A 233 2.63 5.23 -18.86
CA LEU A 233 2.00 3.93 -18.63
C LEU A 233 1.79 3.19 -19.95
N SER A 234 2.05 1.88 -19.96
CA SER A 234 1.80 1.00 -21.13
C SER A 234 0.32 0.99 -21.55
N TRP A 235 -0.58 1.18 -20.59
CA TRP A 235 -2.03 1.28 -20.85
C TRP A 235 -2.46 2.61 -21.46
N LEU A 236 -1.62 3.65 -21.33
CA LEU A 236 -1.88 5.03 -21.75
C LEU A 236 -0.62 5.63 -22.41
N PRO A 237 -0.10 5.06 -23.50
CA PRO A 237 1.23 5.42 -24.04
C PRO A 237 1.30 6.86 -24.57
N ASP A 238 0.15 7.42 -24.98
CA ASP A 238 0.06 8.80 -25.51
C ASP A 238 -0.11 9.85 -24.42
N VAL A 239 -0.40 9.44 -23.17
CA VAL A 239 -0.59 10.35 -22.04
C VAL A 239 0.76 10.69 -21.43
N PRO A 240 1.14 11.98 -21.36
CA PRO A 240 2.43 12.39 -20.80
C PRO A 240 2.46 12.19 -19.29
N THR A 241 3.68 12.07 -18.74
CA THR A 241 3.88 12.19 -17.30
C THR A 241 3.72 13.66 -16.86
N MET A 242 3.46 13.89 -15.56
CA MET A 242 3.44 15.26 -15.00
C MET A 242 4.79 15.96 -15.20
N ALA A 243 5.90 15.22 -15.12
CA ALA A 243 7.24 15.77 -15.39
C ALA A 243 7.42 16.21 -16.85
N GLU A 244 6.99 15.38 -17.84
CA GLU A 244 7.01 15.75 -19.25
C GLU A 244 6.10 16.96 -19.53
N ALA A 245 5.01 17.10 -18.76
CA ALA A 245 4.09 18.22 -18.83
C ALA A 245 4.54 19.47 -18.06
N GLY A 246 5.80 19.49 -17.54
CA GLY A 246 6.37 20.65 -16.86
C GLY A 246 5.98 20.80 -15.39
N LEU A 247 5.41 19.76 -14.78
CA LEU A 247 4.94 19.72 -13.38
C LEU A 247 5.62 18.59 -12.58
N PRO A 248 6.96 18.53 -12.52
CA PRO A 248 7.68 17.40 -11.90
C PRO A 248 7.43 17.25 -10.39
N ALA A 249 6.87 18.26 -9.74
CA ALA A 249 6.52 18.22 -8.32
C ALA A 249 5.18 17.50 -8.06
N VAL A 250 4.43 17.12 -9.10
CA VAL A 250 3.17 16.38 -8.94
C VAL A 250 3.42 14.90 -9.11
N ASP A 251 3.47 14.20 -7.98
CA ASP A 251 3.60 12.74 -7.90
C ASP A 251 2.26 12.16 -7.41
N ALA A 252 1.46 11.69 -8.35
CA ALA A 252 0.15 11.14 -8.12
C ALA A 252 0.19 9.62 -8.31
N SER A 253 0.80 8.93 -7.37
CA SER A 253 0.86 7.47 -7.33
C SER A 253 0.40 6.98 -5.95
N ASN A 254 -0.68 6.22 -5.94
CA ASN A 254 -1.03 5.41 -4.78
C ASN A 254 -0.13 4.15 -4.76
N TRP A 255 0.05 3.56 -3.61
CA TRP A 255 0.82 2.33 -3.48
C TRP A 255 0.32 1.50 -2.30
N HIS A 256 0.58 0.21 -2.40
CA HIS A 256 0.31 -0.71 -1.30
C HIS A 256 1.59 -1.47 -0.96
N GLY A 257 1.91 -1.54 0.32
CA GLY A 257 3.06 -2.26 0.84
C GLY A 257 2.67 -3.36 1.80
N LEU A 258 3.43 -4.45 1.81
CA LEU A 258 3.27 -5.52 2.79
C LEU A 258 4.11 -5.19 4.03
N VAL A 259 3.49 -5.31 5.19
CA VAL A 259 4.08 -4.98 6.49
C VAL A 259 3.75 -6.04 7.54
N ALA A 260 4.62 -6.17 8.52
CA ALA A 260 4.48 -7.07 9.66
C ALA A 260 4.67 -6.30 10.97
N PRO A 261 4.38 -6.88 12.15
CA PRO A 261 4.77 -6.28 13.43
C PRO A 261 6.29 -6.07 13.52
N ALA A 262 6.74 -4.90 14.01
CA ALA A 262 8.15 -4.51 14.03
C ALA A 262 9.09 -5.48 14.77
N ARG A 263 8.55 -6.22 15.77
CA ARG A 263 9.34 -7.15 16.60
C ARG A 263 9.32 -8.59 16.08
N MET A 264 8.88 -8.80 14.83
CA MET A 264 8.85 -10.14 14.23
C MET A 264 10.27 -10.70 14.12
N PRO A 265 10.52 -11.96 14.57
CA PRO A 265 11.81 -12.61 14.38
C PRO A 265 12.21 -12.69 12.91
N GLN A 266 13.51 -12.65 12.64
CA GLN A 266 14.05 -12.62 11.28
C GLN A 266 13.61 -13.81 10.42
N GLY A 267 13.58 -15.02 10.98
CA GLY A 267 13.19 -16.24 10.25
C GLY A 267 11.80 -16.16 9.62
N PRO A 268 10.73 -15.92 10.41
CA PRO A 268 9.39 -15.67 9.89
C PRO A 268 9.29 -14.49 8.92
N LEU A 269 9.96 -13.37 9.22
CA LEU A 269 9.96 -12.19 8.35
C LEU A 269 10.57 -12.51 6.97
N ASP A 270 11.71 -13.20 6.93
CA ASP A 270 12.36 -13.63 5.70
C ASP A 270 11.53 -14.64 4.91
N ALA A 271 10.81 -15.53 5.61
CA ALA A 271 9.92 -16.48 4.94
C ALA A 271 8.74 -15.75 4.26
N LEU A 272 8.10 -14.81 4.95
CA LEU A 272 7.04 -13.97 4.38
C LEU A 272 7.55 -13.15 3.19
N ARG A 273 8.75 -12.54 3.33
CA ARG A 273 9.36 -11.76 2.26
C ARG A 273 9.65 -12.60 1.02
N ARG A 274 10.31 -13.75 1.17
CA ARG A 274 10.56 -14.67 0.04
C ARG A 274 9.27 -15.09 -0.65
N ALA A 275 8.23 -15.43 0.12
CA ALA A 275 6.94 -15.82 -0.42
C ALA A 275 6.25 -14.67 -1.18
N ALA A 276 6.30 -13.45 -0.64
CA ALA A 276 5.73 -12.27 -1.28
C ALA A 276 6.46 -11.92 -2.59
N ILE A 277 7.81 -11.91 -2.57
CA ILE A 277 8.61 -11.61 -3.77
C ILE A 277 8.39 -12.70 -4.84
N ALA A 278 8.39 -13.98 -4.47
CA ALA A 278 8.11 -15.06 -5.41
C ALA A 278 6.71 -14.93 -6.03
N ALA A 279 5.70 -14.55 -5.24
CA ALA A 279 4.35 -14.29 -5.74
C ALA A 279 4.33 -13.11 -6.73
N LEU A 280 5.02 -12.00 -6.41
CA LEU A 280 5.09 -10.81 -7.27
C LEU A 280 5.90 -11.03 -8.56
N GLN A 281 6.78 -12.02 -8.58
CA GLN A 281 7.53 -12.44 -9.77
C GLN A 281 6.80 -13.48 -10.63
N ASP A 282 5.75 -14.12 -10.11
CA ASP A 282 4.95 -15.10 -10.86
C ASP A 282 4.26 -14.42 -12.05
N ALA A 283 4.38 -15.04 -13.23
CA ALA A 283 3.87 -14.45 -14.47
C ALA A 283 2.35 -14.27 -14.47
N GLU A 284 1.60 -15.17 -13.86
CA GLU A 284 0.15 -15.07 -13.78
C GLU A 284 -0.29 -13.98 -12.79
N VAL A 285 0.40 -13.85 -11.63
CA VAL A 285 0.19 -12.75 -10.68
C VAL A 285 0.44 -11.42 -11.38
N ARG A 286 1.55 -11.28 -12.09
CA ARG A 286 1.87 -10.05 -12.84
C ARG A 286 0.79 -9.73 -13.86
N ARG A 287 0.36 -10.71 -14.64
CA ARG A 287 -0.72 -10.56 -15.62
C ARG A 287 -2.04 -10.10 -14.97
N LEU A 288 -2.40 -10.68 -13.81
CA LEU A 288 -3.61 -10.32 -13.09
C LEU A 288 -3.53 -8.89 -12.51
N LEU A 289 -2.38 -8.48 -11.96
CA LEU A 289 -2.16 -7.13 -11.45
C LEU A 289 -2.12 -6.11 -12.60
N ASP A 290 -1.45 -6.43 -13.70
CA ASP A 290 -1.42 -5.60 -14.91
C ASP A 290 -2.83 -5.36 -15.46
N ALA A 291 -3.66 -6.41 -15.54
CA ALA A 291 -5.06 -6.29 -15.96
C ALA A 291 -5.88 -5.37 -15.02
N GLN A 292 -5.42 -5.13 -13.80
CA GLN A 292 -6.01 -4.19 -12.85
C GLN A 292 -5.34 -2.80 -12.91
N GLY A 293 -4.45 -2.54 -13.88
CA GLY A 293 -3.73 -1.27 -13.97
C GLY A 293 -2.76 -1.02 -12.79
N ALA A 294 -2.32 -2.08 -12.13
CA ALA A 294 -1.39 -2.01 -11.01
C ALA A 294 0.00 -2.49 -11.45
N ILE A 295 1.04 -1.73 -11.09
CA ILE A 295 2.44 -2.07 -11.39
C ILE A 295 2.97 -2.92 -10.25
N PRO A 296 3.34 -4.20 -10.49
CA PRO A 296 3.90 -5.06 -9.45
C PRO A 296 5.23 -4.52 -8.91
N GLY A 297 5.37 -4.53 -7.57
CA GLY A 297 6.61 -4.21 -6.89
C GLY A 297 7.54 -5.43 -6.74
N GLY A 298 7.97 -5.70 -5.51
CA GLY A 298 8.85 -6.84 -5.18
C GLY A 298 10.29 -6.43 -4.86
N ASN A 299 10.48 -5.20 -4.38
CA ASN A 299 11.76 -4.71 -3.88
C ASN A 299 12.15 -5.36 -2.54
N SER A 300 13.38 -5.16 -2.10
CA SER A 300 13.84 -5.64 -0.80
C SER A 300 13.14 -4.92 0.36
N SER A 301 13.18 -5.50 1.56
CA SER A 301 12.67 -4.85 2.78
C SER A 301 13.41 -3.55 3.08
N GLU A 302 14.70 -3.49 2.78
CA GLU A 302 15.53 -2.30 2.97
C GLU A 302 15.10 -1.16 2.02
N GLU A 303 14.94 -1.48 0.74
CA GLU A 303 14.46 -0.53 -0.28
C GLU A 303 13.05 -0.06 0.02
N PHE A 304 12.14 -0.98 0.43
CA PHE A 304 10.79 -0.59 0.83
C PHE A 304 10.79 0.24 2.11
N GLY A 305 11.64 -0.07 3.07
CA GLY A 305 11.82 0.74 4.28
C GLY A 305 12.34 2.15 3.96
N ALA A 306 13.29 2.28 3.03
CA ALA A 306 13.77 3.58 2.55
C ALA A 306 12.67 4.36 1.84
N PHE A 307 11.90 3.70 0.96
CA PHE A 307 10.74 4.27 0.28
C PHE A 307 9.68 4.75 1.28
N LEU A 308 9.35 3.95 2.30
CA LEU A 308 8.37 4.32 3.32
C LEU A 308 8.80 5.57 4.11
N ARG A 309 10.10 5.70 4.43
CA ARG A 309 10.64 6.91 5.06
C ARG A 309 10.51 8.13 4.16
N SER A 310 10.89 8.00 2.88
CA SER A 310 10.79 9.11 1.91
C SER A 310 9.34 9.54 1.69
N GLU A 311 8.40 8.60 1.62
CA GLU A 311 6.98 8.89 1.50
C GLU A 311 6.41 9.60 2.73
N ASN A 312 6.78 9.16 3.94
CA ASN A 312 6.40 9.84 5.17
C ASN A 312 6.92 11.29 5.22
N GLN A 313 8.16 11.52 4.82
CA GLN A 313 8.73 12.86 4.75
C GLN A 313 7.99 13.71 3.70
N LYS A 314 7.84 13.20 2.48
CA LYS A 314 7.15 13.89 1.36
C LYS A 314 5.75 14.34 1.76
N TRP A 315 4.93 13.40 2.23
CA TRP A 315 3.55 13.71 2.59
C TRP A 315 3.45 14.60 3.83
N GLY A 316 4.33 14.44 4.80
CA GLY A 316 4.43 15.36 5.93
C GLY A 316 4.72 16.80 5.50
N GLU A 317 5.58 17.01 4.50
CA GLU A 317 5.86 18.34 3.93
C GLU A 317 4.66 18.90 3.16
N VAL A 318 4.02 18.08 2.30
CA VAL A 318 2.83 18.49 1.54
C VAL A 318 1.69 18.90 2.45
N ILE A 319 1.41 18.09 3.49
CA ILE A 319 0.34 18.35 4.48
C ILE A 319 0.60 19.68 5.21
N ARG A 320 1.82 19.89 5.71
CA ARG A 320 2.17 21.12 6.44
C ARG A 320 2.11 22.38 5.54
N ARG A 321 2.66 22.31 4.32
CA ARG A 321 2.70 23.47 3.39
C ARG A 321 1.30 23.90 2.95
N ASN A 322 0.38 22.97 2.78
CA ASN A 322 -0.96 23.23 2.28
C ASN A 322 -2.03 23.26 3.37
N ASN A 323 -1.63 23.18 4.66
CA ASN A 323 -2.54 23.15 5.82
C ASN A 323 -3.65 22.10 5.69
N ILE A 324 -3.30 20.91 5.17
CA ILE A 324 -4.28 19.83 4.94
C ILE A 324 -4.68 19.24 6.28
N SER A 325 -5.98 19.24 6.58
CA SER A 325 -6.57 18.55 7.73
C SER A 325 -7.45 17.40 7.27
N ALA A 326 -7.73 16.47 8.18
CA ALA A 326 -8.67 15.36 7.96
C ALA A 326 -10.10 15.72 8.40
N ASP A 327 -10.33 16.94 8.82
CA ASP A 327 -11.60 17.45 9.36
C ASP A 327 -12.46 18.05 8.27
#